data_5a205e0701d185c4f703fed6c0e49845
#
_entry.id   5a205e0701d185c4f703fed6c0e49845
#
_cell.length_a   1.000
_cell.length_b   1.000
_cell.length_c   1.000
_cell.angle_alpha   90.00
_cell.angle_beta   90.00
_cell.angle_gamma   90.00
#
_symmetry.space_group_name_H-M   'P 1'
#
loop_
_entity.id
_entity.type
_entity.pdbx_description
1 polymer ?
#
loop_
_entity_poly.entity_id
_entity_poly.type
_entity_poly.pdbx_seq_one_letter_code
_entity_poly.pdbx_strand_id
1 'polypeptide(L)'
;MKQALIIVDVQESFRRRPYFRAEELPRFLRNVQSLINRCATRDIALLQVFHEEPGADSGNPFHPASGFVRSMPELELRADAVFYKQVHSAMFAKTREGTTLETWLREHGIGELLVTGIRTEQCCETTTRHASDLGFAVRYVSDATLTFPMHDRAGREVSAQELRAHTELVLEGRFARVVSTAGALA
;
A
#
# COMPACT_ATOMS: atom_id res chain seq x y z
N MET A 1 4.05 -19.49 -9.51
CA MET A 1 4.06 -18.09 -10.01
C MET A 1 4.91 -17.29 -9.03
N LYS A 2 5.84 -16.46 -9.52
CA LYS A 2 6.62 -15.61 -8.62
C LYS A 2 5.72 -14.54 -8.00
N GLN A 3 6.04 -14.13 -6.79
CA GLN A 3 5.23 -13.21 -5.98
C GLN A 3 6.01 -11.95 -5.61
N ALA A 4 5.30 -10.85 -5.38
CA ALA A 4 5.85 -9.65 -4.77
C ALA A 4 4.90 -9.10 -3.70
N LEU A 5 5.47 -8.57 -2.61
CA LEU A 5 4.76 -7.76 -1.63
C LEU A 5 4.92 -6.29 -2.01
N ILE A 6 3.80 -5.64 -2.31
CA ILE A 6 3.76 -4.19 -2.58
C ILE A 6 3.35 -3.47 -1.31
N ILE A 7 4.27 -2.67 -0.77
CA ILE A 7 4.07 -1.87 0.44
C ILE A 7 3.74 -0.45 0.00
N VAL A 8 2.44 -0.14 -0.04
CA VAL A 8 1.92 1.11 -0.59
C VAL A 8 1.89 2.19 0.48
N ASP A 9 2.66 3.26 0.26
CA ASP A 9 2.58 4.52 0.99
C ASP A 9 2.71 4.38 2.53
N VAL A 10 3.45 3.39 3.04
CA VAL A 10 3.72 3.27 4.49
C VAL A 10 4.82 4.26 4.86
N GLN A 11 4.46 5.54 4.90
CA GLN A 11 5.39 6.67 4.98
C GLN A 11 5.03 7.68 6.08
N GLU A 12 6.04 8.39 6.55
CA GLU A 12 5.95 9.38 7.63
C GLU A 12 5.01 10.56 7.31
N SER A 13 4.84 10.90 6.03
CA SER A 13 3.99 11.99 5.56
C SER A 13 2.58 11.93 6.14
N PHE A 14 2.00 10.73 6.28
CA PHE A 14 0.65 10.56 6.82
C PHE A 14 0.51 11.05 8.26
N ARG A 15 1.55 10.88 9.09
CA ARG A 15 1.53 11.32 10.49
C ARG A 15 1.39 12.84 10.65
N ARG A 16 1.63 13.59 9.59
CA ARG A 16 1.54 15.05 9.56
C ARG A 16 0.18 15.55 9.06
N ARG A 17 -0.75 14.64 8.76
CA ARG A 17 -2.08 15.02 8.26
C ARG A 17 -3.08 15.15 9.40
N PRO A 18 -4.00 16.14 9.35
CA PRO A 18 -4.99 16.37 10.42
C PRO A 18 -5.92 15.18 10.68
N TYR A 19 -6.16 14.35 9.66
CA TYR A 19 -7.02 13.17 9.76
C TYR A 19 -6.29 11.94 10.32
N PHE A 20 -4.97 12.01 10.50
CA PHE A 20 -4.21 10.86 11.04
C PHE A 20 -4.69 10.46 12.42
N ARG A 21 -4.86 9.18 12.64
CA ARG A 21 -5.19 8.56 13.93
C ARG A 21 -4.22 7.42 14.20
N ALA A 22 -3.71 7.36 15.41
CA ALA A 22 -2.63 6.43 15.76
C ALA A 22 -3.11 5.12 16.38
N GLU A 23 -4.40 4.98 16.68
CA GLU A 23 -4.96 3.88 17.48
C GLU A 23 -4.68 2.50 16.84
N GLU A 24 -4.89 2.36 15.54
CA GLU A 24 -4.64 1.11 14.84
C GLU A 24 -3.18 0.96 14.32
N LEU A 25 -2.39 2.03 14.39
CA LEU A 25 -1.05 2.06 13.81
C LEU A 25 -0.12 0.96 14.35
N PRO A 26 -0.04 0.69 15.67
CA PRO A 26 0.86 -0.35 16.17
C PRO A 26 0.50 -1.76 15.67
N ARG A 27 -0.79 -2.06 15.54
CA ARG A 27 -1.25 -3.35 14.99
C ARG A 27 -0.92 -3.45 13.51
N PHE A 28 -1.21 -2.40 12.75
CA PHE A 28 -0.91 -2.31 11.33
C PHE A 28 0.58 -2.53 11.05
N LEU A 29 1.47 -1.81 11.74
CA LEU A 29 2.92 -1.92 11.56
C LEU A 29 3.43 -3.32 11.92
N ARG A 30 2.93 -3.95 12.99
CA ARG A 30 3.28 -5.36 13.29
C ARG A 30 2.88 -6.31 12.18
N ASN A 31 1.71 -6.12 11.58
CA ASN A 31 1.22 -6.96 10.47
C ASN A 31 2.08 -6.76 9.21
N VAL A 32 2.39 -5.51 8.85
CA VAL A 32 3.28 -5.21 7.72
C VAL A 32 4.67 -5.80 7.96
N GLN A 33 5.25 -5.63 9.16
CA GLN A 33 6.56 -6.20 9.47
C GLN A 33 6.56 -7.73 9.42
N SER A 34 5.47 -8.36 9.89
CA SER A 34 5.32 -9.81 9.78
C SER A 34 5.31 -10.29 8.32
N LEU A 35 4.63 -9.55 7.43
CA LEU A 35 4.65 -9.85 5.99
C LEU A 35 6.06 -9.69 5.42
N ILE A 36 6.75 -8.58 5.71
CA ILE A 36 8.12 -8.32 5.27
C ILE A 36 9.04 -9.49 5.64
N ASN A 37 9.05 -9.87 6.92
CA ASN A 37 9.91 -10.93 7.43
C ASN A 37 9.61 -12.28 6.77
N ARG A 38 8.31 -12.60 6.59
CA ARG A 38 7.89 -13.87 5.97
C ARG A 38 8.15 -13.90 4.46
N CYS A 39 8.07 -12.78 3.78
CA CYS A 39 8.40 -12.66 2.36
C CYS A 39 9.91 -12.80 2.13
N ALA A 40 10.73 -12.12 2.95
CA ALA A 40 12.18 -12.19 2.86
C ALA A 40 12.75 -13.61 2.99
N THR A 41 12.06 -14.48 3.77
CA THR A 41 12.46 -15.89 3.93
C THR A 41 11.96 -16.81 2.82
N ARG A 42 11.18 -16.31 1.85
CA ARG A 42 10.53 -17.09 0.78
C ARG A 42 10.88 -16.66 -0.63
N ASP A 43 11.88 -15.84 -0.81
CA ASP A 43 12.26 -15.25 -2.12
C ASP A 43 11.08 -14.53 -2.79
N ILE A 44 10.26 -13.83 -1.99
CA ILE A 44 9.17 -12.97 -2.44
C ILE A 44 9.70 -11.54 -2.46
N ALA A 45 9.68 -10.91 -3.63
CA ALA A 45 10.21 -9.56 -3.80
C ALA A 45 9.49 -8.53 -2.90
N LEU A 46 10.26 -7.64 -2.28
CA LEU A 46 9.78 -6.56 -1.41
C LEU A 46 9.83 -5.24 -2.17
N LEU A 47 8.67 -4.70 -2.52
CA LEU A 47 8.57 -3.47 -3.30
C LEU A 47 7.96 -2.36 -2.47
N GLN A 48 8.70 -1.27 -2.30
CA GLN A 48 8.20 -0.10 -1.60
C GLN A 48 7.71 0.95 -2.58
N VAL A 49 6.53 1.48 -2.33
CA VAL A 49 5.95 2.58 -3.10
C VAL A 49 5.73 3.76 -2.18
N PHE A 50 6.16 4.95 -2.62
CA PHE A 50 5.89 6.22 -1.95
C PHE A 50 4.98 7.10 -2.79
N HIS A 51 4.05 7.79 -2.13
CA HIS A 51 3.31 8.88 -2.72
C HIS A 51 4.06 10.20 -2.52
N GLU A 52 4.20 10.98 -3.59
CA GLU A 52 4.81 12.31 -3.53
C GLU A 52 3.97 13.34 -4.31
N GLU A 53 4.00 14.59 -3.85
CA GLU A 53 3.29 15.72 -4.45
C GLU A 53 4.29 16.84 -4.78
N PRO A 54 5.12 16.72 -5.84
CA PRO A 54 6.16 17.69 -6.18
C PRO A 54 5.59 19.06 -6.61
N GLY A 55 4.33 19.12 -7.05
CA GLY A 55 3.65 20.34 -7.40
C GLY A 55 3.00 21.08 -6.22
N ALA A 56 3.02 20.49 -5.01
CA ALA A 56 2.48 21.12 -3.83
C ALA A 56 3.46 22.14 -3.22
N ASP A 57 2.97 22.93 -2.26
CA ASP A 57 3.83 23.78 -1.42
C ASP A 57 4.86 22.95 -0.67
N SER A 58 6.08 23.48 -0.49
CA SER A 58 7.18 22.80 0.18
C SER A 58 6.89 22.43 1.66
N GLY A 59 5.91 23.08 2.29
CA GLY A 59 5.38 22.73 3.60
C GLY A 59 4.47 21.50 3.60
N ASN A 60 4.04 21.01 2.43
CA ASN A 60 3.24 19.79 2.34
C ASN A 60 4.11 18.57 2.72
N PRO A 61 3.66 17.72 3.66
CA PRO A 61 4.43 16.55 4.08
C PRO A 61 4.67 15.50 2.97
N PHE A 62 3.92 15.57 1.87
CA PHE A 62 4.13 14.71 0.68
C PHE A 62 5.04 15.36 -0.37
N HIS A 63 5.48 16.61 -0.17
CA HIS A 63 6.46 17.20 -1.06
C HIS A 63 7.82 16.46 -0.91
N PRO A 64 8.52 16.13 -2.01
CA PRO A 64 9.79 15.37 -1.94
C PRO A 64 10.85 15.99 -1.02
N ALA A 65 10.91 17.32 -0.95
CA ALA A 65 11.84 18.04 -0.09
C ALA A 65 11.40 18.16 1.38
N SER A 66 10.21 17.65 1.76
CA SER A 66 9.69 17.75 3.13
C SER A 66 10.49 16.93 4.16
N GLY A 67 11.23 15.93 3.67
CA GLY A 67 11.90 14.94 4.52
C GLY A 67 10.98 13.84 5.09
N PHE A 68 9.66 13.88 4.77
CA PHE A 68 8.67 12.91 5.28
C PHE A 68 8.25 11.84 4.25
N VAL A 69 8.68 11.96 2.98
CA VAL A 69 8.49 10.92 1.96
C VAL A 69 9.54 9.82 2.17
N ARG A 70 9.36 9.07 3.23
CA ARG A 70 10.23 7.96 3.67
C ARG A 70 9.44 6.97 4.51
N SER A 71 9.93 5.73 4.62
CA SER A 71 9.33 4.70 5.46
C SER A 71 9.08 5.19 6.89
N MET A 72 8.02 4.70 7.50
CA MET A 72 7.86 4.80 8.94
C MET A 72 9.01 4.09 9.65
N PRO A 73 9.66 4.73 10.65
CA PRO A 73 10.92 4.24 11.23
C PRO A 73 10.79 2.93 12.01
N GLU A 74 9.57 2.52 12.33
CA GLU A 74 9.29 1.24 13.00
C GLU A 74 9.37 0.04 12.06
N LEU A 75 9.47 0.25 10.74
CA LEU A 75 9.62 -0.83 9.77
C LEU A 75 11.09 -1.07 9.45
N GLU A 76 11.52 -2.30 9.66
CA GLU A 76 12.79 -2.81 9.16
C GLU A 76 12.56 -3.39 7.77
N LEU A 77 12.87 -2.61 6.74
CA LEU A 77 12.65 -2.97 5.35
C LEU A 77 13.89 -2.72 4.51
N ARG A 78 14.36 -3.78 3.85
CA ARG A 78 15.28 -3.68 2.72
C ARG A 78 14.50 -4.04 1.46
N ALA A 79 14.03 -3.04 0.75
CA ALA A 79 13.28 -3.23 -0.48
C ALA A 79 14.20 -3.64 -1.64
N ASP A 80 13.71 -4.53 -2.50
CA ASP A 80 14.38 -4.90 -3.76
C ASP A 80 14.28 -3.78 -4.79
N ALA A 81 13.17 -3.00 -4.76
CA ALA A 81 13.01 -1.79 -5.53
C ALA A 81 12.11 -0.77 -4.82
N VAL A 82 12.34 0.52 -5.12
CA VAL A 82 11.59 1.65 -4.57
C VAL A 82 10.98 2.44 -5.71
N PHE A 83 9.69 2.73 -5.60
CA PHE A 83 8.90 3.44 -6.60
C PHE A 83 8.24 4.67 -6.01
N TYR A 84 7.94 5.64 -6.87
CA TYR A 84 7.31 6.90 -6.51
C TYR A 84 6.11 7.17 -7.42
N LYS A 85 5.00 7.64 -6.86
CA LYS A 85 3.78 7.95 -7.59
C LYS A 85 3.18 9.27 -7.15
N GLN A 86 2.42 9.88 -8.06
CA GLN A 86 1.68 11.13 -7.85
C GLN A 86 0.16 10.92 -7.98
N VAL A 87 -0.25 9.68 -8.17
CA VAL A 87 -1.65 9.24 -8.32
C VAL A 87 -1.95 8.11 -7.35
N HIS A 88 -3.22 7.69 -7.22
CA HIS A 88 -3.59 6.69 -6.23
C HIS A 88 -3.03 5.29 -6.54
N SER A 89 -3.11 4.84 -7.80
CA SER A 89 -2.63 3.51 -8.16
C SER A 89 -1.10 3.41 -8.15
N ALA A 90 -0.57 2.43 -7.42
CA ALA A 90 0.86 2.11 -7.45
C ALA A 90 1.33 1.56 -8.82
N MET A 91 0.42 1.05 -9.67
CA MET A 91 0.81 0.54 -10.98
C MET A 91 1.36 1.62 -11.92
N PHE A 92 1.10 2.90 -11.63
CA PHE A 92 1.72 4.05 -12.32
C PHE A 92 3.02 4.53 -11.67
N ALA A 93 3.42 3.95 -10.53
CA ALA A 93 4.64 4.35 -9.85
C ALA A 93 5.88 4.03 -10.70
N LYS A 94 6.93 4.84 -10.55
CA LYS A 94 8.20 4.69 -11.27
C LYS A 94 9.36 4.74 -10.30
N THR A 95 10.44 4.05 -10.62
CA THR A 95 11.74 4.30 -9.98
C THR A 95 12.24 5.69 -10.34
N ARG A 96 13.30 6.17 -9.69
CA ARG A 96 13.92 7.47 -10.05
C ARG A 96 14.52 7.45 -11.46
N GLU A 97 14.86 6.27 -11.97
CA GLU A 97 15.39 6.04 -13.33
C GLU A 97 14.26 5.93 -14.38
N GLY A 98 12.98 5.90 -13.96
CA GLY A 98 11.84 5.92 -14.86
C GLY A 98 11.20 4.56 -15.16
N THR A 99 11.71 3.45 -14.62
CA THR A 99 11.10 2.13 -14.79
C THR A 99 9.76 2.07 -14.06
N THR A 100 8.67 1.72 -14.76
CA THR A 100 7.35 1.59 -14.13
C THR A 100 7.27 0.33 -13.26
N LEU A 101 6.40 0.35 -12.25
CA LEU A 101 6.16 -0.84 -11.43
C LEU A 101 5.70 -2.02 -12.27
N GLU A 102 4.79 -1.81 -13.23
CA GLU A 102 4.34 -2.88 -14.12
C GLU A 102 5.49 -3.48 -14.93
N THR A 103 6.34 -2.64 -15.57
CA THR A 103 7.51 -3.09 -16.33
C THR A 103 8.42 -3.94 -15.44
N TRP A 104 8.75 -3.43 -14.27
CA TRP A 104 9.61 -4.14 -13.32
C TRP A 104 9.05 -5.51 -12.94
N LEU A 105 7.74 -5.59 -12.62
CA LEU A 105 7.07 -6.84 -12.25
C LEU A 105 7.16 -7.87 -13.39
N ARG A 106 6.89 -7.44 -14.62
CA ARG A 106 6.92 -8.34 -15.80
C ARG A 106 8.34 -8.82 -16.10
N GLU A 107 9.34 -7.95 -16.04
CA GLU A 107 10.74 -8.30 -16.26
C GLU A 107 11.26 -9.33 -15.24
N HIS A 108 10.74 -9.28 -14.00
CA HIS A 108 11.10 -10.24 -12.94
C HIS A 108 10.21 -11.50 -12.92
N GLY A 109 9.26 -11.61 -13.86
CA GLY A 109 8.35 -12.77 -13.97
C GLY A 109 7.36 -12.87 -12.81
N ILE A 110 7.04 -11.74 -12.16
CA ILE A 110 6.06 -11.68 -11.09
C ILE A 110 4.66 -11.78 -11.70
N GLY A 111 3.84 -12.66 -11.16
CA GLY A 111 2.46 -12.85 -11.61
C GLY A 111 1.43 -12.75 -10.49
N GLU A 112 1.86 -12.77 -9.23
CA GLU A 112 0.98 -12.62 -8.09
C GLU A 112 1.49 -11.54 -7.14
N LEU A 113 0.58 -10.68 -6.68
CA LEU A 113 0.88 -9.52 -5.84
C LEU A 113 0.18 -9.64 -4.50
N LEU A 114 0.92 -9.38 -3.42
CA LEU A 114 0.35 -9.12 -2.10
C LEU A 114 0.31 -7.59 -1.90
N VAL A 115 -0.87 -7.02 -1.66
CA VAL A 115 -1.03 -5.58 -1.49
C VAL A 115 -1.29 -5.25 -0.02
N THR A 116 -0.49 -4.32 0.52
CA THR A 116 -0.58 -3.79 1.89
C THR A 116 -0.29 -2.30 1.89
N GLY A 117 -0.68 -1.56 2.91
CA GLY A 117 -0.29 -0.15 3.04
C GLY A 117 -1.38 0.84 3.47
N ILE A 118 -1.29 2.09 3.01
CA ILE A 118 -2.14 3.23 3.34
C ILE A 118 -2.61 3.92 2.05
N ARG A 119 -3.89 4.32 1.84
CA ARG A 119 -5.07 4.02 2.68
C ARG A 119 -5.80 2.83 2.08
N THR A 120 -6.49 2.10 2.95
CA THR A 120 -7.28 0.91 2.60
C THR A 120 -8.16 1.13 1.36
N GLU A 121 -9.09 2.08 1.40
CA GLU A 121 -10.12 2.37 0.38
C GLU A 121 -9.63 3.29 -0.75
N GLN A 122 -8.38 3.76 -0.69
CA GLN A 122 -7.80 4.66 -1.70
C GLN A 122 -6.66 3.98 -2.44
N CYS A 123 -5.41 4.24 -2.05
CA CYS A 123 -4.25 3.75 -2.79
C CYS A 123 -4.19 2.22 -2.84
N CYS A 124 -4.52 1.51 -1.74
CA CYS A 124 -4.49 0.05 -1.73
C CYS A 124 -5.59 -0.55 -2.60
N GLU A 125 -6.85 -0.10 -2.47
CA GLU A 125 -7.96 -0.57 -3.28
C GLU A 125 -7.74 -0.25 -4.77
N THR A 126 -7.38 1.00 -5.10
CA THR A 126 -7.14 1.43 -6.49
C THR A 126 -6.00 0.62 -7.13
N THR A 127 -4.91 0.38 -6.39
CA THR A 127 -3.80 -0.46 -6.86
C THR A 127 -4.26 -1.89 -7.12
N THR A 128 -5.05 -2.46 -6.23
CA THR A 128 -5.58 -3.82 -6.34
C THR A 128 -6.44 -3.99 -7.59
N ARG A 129 -7.38 -3.07 -7.82
CA ARG A 129 -8.24 -3.10 -9.03
C ARG A 129 -7.42 -2.98 -10.30
N HIS A 130 -6.50 -2.01 -10.36
CA HIS A 130 -5.66 -1.79 -11.54
C HIS A 130 -4.72 -2.98 -11.79
N ALA A 131 -4.09 -3.55 -10.76
CA ALA A 131 -3.26 -4.75 -10.91
C ALA A 131 -4.05 -5.94 -11.45
N SER A 132 -5.29 -6.14 -10.96
CA SER A 132 -6.20 -7.16 -11.46
C SER A 132 -6.55 -6.93 -12.94
N ASP A 133 -6.87 -5.69 -13.33
CA ASP A 133 -7.18 -5.35 -14.74
C ASP A 133 -5.98 -5.55 -15.66
N LEU A 134 -4.75 -5.43 -15.16
CA LEU A 134 -3.51 -5.74 -15.88
C LEU A 134 -3.19 -7.25 -15.91
N GLY A 135 -4.03 -8.10 -15.32
CA GLY A 135 -3.91 -9.56 -15.33
C GLY A 135 -3.03 -10.17 -14.25
N PHE A 136 -2.66 -9.42 -13.22
CA PHE A 136 -1.99 -9.98 -12.04
C PHE A 136 -3.00 -10.68 -11.14
N ALA A 137 -2.63 -11.83 -10.56
CA ALA A 137 -3.34 -12.36 -9.41
C ALA A 137 -3.06 -11.47 -8.18
N VAL A 138 -4.08 -11.13 -7.41
CA VAL A 138 -3.90 -10.22 -6.26
C VAL A 138 -4.42 -10.86 -4.98
N ARG A 139 -3.59 -10.82 -3.93
CA ARG A 139 -3.99 -11.03 -2.54
C ARG A 139 -4.03 -9.68 -1.84
N TYR A 140 -5.21 -9.26 -1.46
CA TYR A 140 -5.38 -8.04 -0.68
C TYR A 140 -5.28 -8.37 0.81
N VAL A 141 -4.22 -7.89 1.48
CA VAL A 141 -3.98 -8.24 2.89
C VAL A 141 -4.66 -7.20 3.78
N SER A 142 -5.93 -7.42 4.07
CA SER A 142 -6.81 -6.43 4.67
C SER A 142 -6.35 -5.93 6.04
N ASP A 143 -5.96 -6.83 6.95
CA ASP A 143 -5.50 -6.48 8.29
C ASP A 143 -4.09 -5.88 8.34
N ALA A 144 -3.42 -5.80 7.19
CA ALA A 144 -2.18 -5.06 6.95
C ALA A 144 -2.41 -3.79 6.11
N THR A 145 -3.64 -3.29 6.05
CA THR A 145 -3.93 -1.95 5.54
C THR A 145 -4.40 -1.03 6.65
N LEU A 146 -4.16 0.27 6.47
CA LEU A 146 -4.56 1.31 7.43
C LEU A 146 -5.41 2.37 6.73
N THR A 147 -6.48 2.80 7.39
CA THR A 147 -7.27 3.96 7.00
C THR A 147 -7.73 4.73 8.23
N PHE A 148 -8.42 5.84 8.01
CA PHE A 148 -8.85 6.77 9.03
C PHE A 148 -10.33 7.10 8.82
N PRO A 149 -11.10 7.44 9.88
CA PRO A 149 -12.48 7.84 9.73
C PRO A 149 -12.67 8.96 8.70
N MET A 150 -13.78 8.92 7.99
CA MET A 150 -14.18 9.91 6.99
C MET A 150 -15.60 10.37 7.27
N HIS A 151 -16.00 11.52 6.72
CA HIS A 151 -17.40 11.96 6.77
C HIS A 151 -18.06 11.75 5.41
N ASP A 152 -19.24 11.17 5.43
CA ASP A 152 -20.07 11.05 4.24
C ASP A 152 -20.67 12.42 3.83
N ARG A 153 -21.38 12.44 2.70
CA ARG A 153 -22.00 13.67 2.18
C ARG A 153 -23.01 14.30 3.14
N ALA A 154 -23.61 13.52 4.04
CA ALA A 154 -24.55 14.00 5.04
C ALA A 154 -23.86 14.47 6.34
N GLY A 155 -22.52 14.37 6.41
CA GLY A 155 -21.73 14.74 7.59
C GLY A 155 -21.64 13.64 8.65
N ARG A 156 -22.16 12.41 8.38
CA ARG A 156 -22.01 11.28 9.28
C ARG A 156 -20.59 10.74 9.22
N GLU A 157 -19.98 10.50 10.35
CA GLU A 157 -18.71 9.82 10.41
C GLU A 157 -18.84 8.34 9.99
N VAL A 158 -18.00 7.93 9.04
CA VAL A 158 -17.80 6.55 8.62
C VAL A 158 -16.49 6.08 9.22
N SER A 159 -16.54 5.07 10.06
CA SER A 159 -15.38 4.54 10.77
C SER A 159 -14.37 3.86 9.85
N ALA A 160 -13.12 3.74 10.29
CA ALA A 160 -12.10 2.96 9.59
C ALA A 160 -12.52 1.49 9.39
N GLN A 161 -13.27 0.92 10.33
CA GLN A 161 -13.78 -0.44 10.22
C GLN A 161 -14.83 -0.56 9.11
N GLU A 162 -15.79 0.38 9.01
CA GLU A 162 -16.79 0.41 7.94
C GLU A 162 -16.13 0.55 6.56
N LEU A 163 -15.12 1.43 6.43
CA LEU A 163 -14.36 1.61 5.19
C LEU A 163 -13.62 0.32 4.79
N ARG A 164 -12.98 -0.34 5.74
CA ARG A 164 -12.30 -1.63 5.51
C ARG A 164 -13.29 -2.71 5.08
N ALA A 165 -14.41 -2.85 5.77
CA ALA A 165 -15.44 -3.83 5.44
C ALA A 165 -16.03 -3.59 4.04
N HIS A 166 -16.21 -2.33 3.65
CA HIS A 166 -16.64 -1.98 2.29
C HIS A 166 -15.59 -2.39 1.24
N THR A 167 -14.32 -2.05 1.48
CA THR A 167 -13.22 -2.41 0.56
C THR A 167 -13.10 -3.93 0.42
N GLU A 168 -13.17 -4.69 1.50
CA GLU A 168 -13.18 -6.15 1.47
C GLU A 168 -14.34 -6.68 0.61
N LEU A 169 -15.55 -6.17 0.83
CA LEU A 169 -16.75 -6.58 0.10
C LEU A 169 -16.62 -6.37 -1.41
N VAL A 170 -16.08 -5.23 -1.85
CA VAL A 170 -16.01 -4.90 -3.28
C VAL A 170 -14.82 -5.54 -3.99
N LEU A 171 -13.79 -5.98 -3.26
CA LEU A 171 -12.61 -6.62 -3.83
C LEU A 171 -12.72 -8.14 -3.90
N GLU A 172 -13.33 -8.78 -2.88
CA GLU A 172 -13.36 -10.24 -2.73
C GLU A 172 -13.98 -10.93 -3.94
N GLY A 173 -13.26 -11.92 -4.46
CA GLY A 173 -13.71 -12.80 -5.54
C GLY A 173 -13.81 -12.14 -6.93
N ARG A 174 -13.63 -10.81 -7.03
CA ARG A 174 -13.67 -10.09 -8.31
C ARG A 174 -12.32 -9.52 -8.73
N PHE A 175 -11.66 -8.78 -7.85
CA PHE A 175 -10.37 -8.12 -8.14
C PHE A 175 -9.22 -8.76 -7.36
N ALA A 176 -9.53 -9.37 -6.22
CA ALA A 176 -8.53 -9.98 -5.37
C ALA A 176 -9.14 -11.11 -4.54
N ARG A 177 -8.27 -11.93 -3.98
CA ARG A 177 -8.57 -12.74 -2.80
C ARG A 177 -8.23 -11.91 -1.57
N VAL A 178 -9.23 -11.59 -0.75
CA VAL A 178 -9.02 -10.89 0.53
C VAL A 178 -8.48 -11.89 1.55
N VAL A 179 -7.38 -11.56 2.18
CA VAL A 179 -6.69 -12.44 3.14
C VAL A 179 -6.26 -11.66 4.37
N SER A 180 -6.04 -12.38 5.47
CA SER A 180 -5.33 -11.84 6.63
C SER A 180 -3.82 -11.99 6.48
N THR A 181 -3.06 -11.24 7.28
CA THR A 181 -1.60 -11.41 7.41
C THR A 181 -1.20 -12.86 7.66
N ALA A 182 -1.93 -13.57 8.52
CA ALA A 182 -1.68 -14.99 8.81
C ALA A 182 -1.86 -15.87 7.57
N GLY A 183 -2.92 -15.65 6.79
CA GLY A 183 -3.28 -16.43 5.60
C GLY A 183 -2.60 -15.97 4.30
N ALA A 184 -1.90 -14.83 4.30
CA ALA A 184 -1.39 -14.20 3.09
C ALA A 184 -0.40 -15.06 2.30
N LEU A 185 0.33 -15.95 2.97
CA LEU A 185 1.36 -16.82 2.37
C LEU A 185 1.05 -18.32 2.60
N ALA A 186 -0.23 -18.62 2.78
CA ALA A 186 -0.72 -20.01 2.85
C ALA A 186 -0.95 -20.57 1.44
#